data_c05bd29368ca725ebadc742eef53de1d
#
_entry.id   c05bd29368ca725ebadc742eef53de1d
#
_cell.length_a   1.000
_cell.length_b   1.000
_cell.length_c   1.000
_cell.angle_alpha   90.00
_cell.angle_beta   90.00
_cell.angle_gamma   90.00
#
_symmetry.space_group_name_H-M   'P 1'
#
loop_
_entity.id
_entity.type
_entity.pdbx_description
1 polymer ?
#
loop_
_entity_poly.entity_id
_entity_poly.type
_entity_poly.pdbx_seq_one_letter_code
_entity_poly.pdbx_strand_id
1 'polypeptide(L)'
;MKRHYDSEETRRIIAEKAAQLFSQKGFAGTSISDISKASGFSKGHVYYHFENKEKLFVYLALDGMRAWGEKWAGVSPNYKTARDKLYAMSTFVMNNYQTPLLKVGQELAANPATSPETVQQLYGLAVTPMQAYSDIFQYGIDTGEFEIDDLQGTTFLFGTLLGALCQHIYTMEHGQLHGLFRKSVDLFLSGILKR
;
A
#
# COMPACT_ATOMS: atom_id res chain seq x y z
N MET A 1 38.09 -11.45 -3.21
CA MET A 1 37.84 -10.21 -2.51
C MET A 1 36.47 -10.29 -1.84
N LYS A 2 36.35 -10.43 -0.50
CA LYS A 2 35.07 -10.37 0.22
C LYS A 2 34.58 -8.92 0.18
N ARG A 3 33.47 -8.65 -0.53
CA ARG A 3 32.80 -7.36 -0.43
C ARG A 3 32.30 -7.19 1.01
N HIS A 4 32.84 -6.22 1.74
CA HIS A 4 32.32 -5.81 3.05
C HIS A 4 31.10 -4.92 2.77
N TYR A 5 29.91 -5.50 2.82
CA TYR A 5 28.68 -4.71 2.77
C TYR A 5 28.37 -4.18 4.16
N ASP A 6 27.95 -2.92 4.25
CA ASP A 6 27.31 -2.39 5.46
C ASP A 6 26.04 -3.21 5.76
N SER A 7 25.67 -3.26 7.06
CA SER A 7 24.49 -4.03 7.53
C SER A 7 23.20 -3.60 6.82
N GLU A 8 23.01 -2.29 6.59
CA GLU A 8 21.84 -1.76 5.88
C GLU A 8 21.85 -2.11 4.40
N GLU A 9 23.00 -2.05 3.75
CA GLU A 9 23.13 -2.44 2.34
C GLU A 9 22.85 -3.96 2.15
N THR A 10 23.34 -4.79 3.08
CA THR A 10 23.04 -6.23 3.09
C THR A 10 21.54 -6.48 3.22
N ARG A 11 20.89 -5.79 4.17
CA ARG A 11 19.44 -5.87 4.40
C ARG A 11 18.66 -5.50 3.16
N ARG A 12 19.03 -4.39 2.51
CA ARG A 12 18.40 -3.90 1.28
C ARG A 12 18.51 -4.91 0.13
N ILE A 13 19.69 -5.47 -0.11
CA ILE A 13 19.91 -6.47 -1.19
C ILE A 13 19.08 -7.73 -0.94
N ILE A 14 19.05 -8.25 0.30
CA ILE A 14 18.24 -9.42 0.65
C ILE A 14 16.75 -9.12 0.40
N ALA A 15 16.27 -7.95 0.84
CA ALA A 15 14.89 -7.54 0.67
C ALA A 15 14.48 -7.41 -0.81
N GLU A 16 15.32 -6.76 -1.64
CA GLU A 16 15.07 -6.64 -3.09
C GLU A 16 14.96 -8.00 -3.79
N LYS A 17 15.86 -8.93 -3.47
CA LYS A 17 15.82 -10.28 -4.06
C LYS A 17 14.61 -11.08 -3.56
N ALA A 18 14.24 -10.94 -2.30
CA ALA A 18 13.04 -11.55 -1.76
C ALA A 18 11.77 -10.99 -2.44
N ALA A 19 11.68 -9.68 -2.64
CA ALA A 19 10.55 -9.04 -3.34
C ALA A 19 10.38 -9.61 -4.76
N GLN A 20 11.46 -9.77 -5.51
CA GLN A 20 11.44 -10.37 -6.84
C GLN A 20 10.92 -11.81 -6.81
N LEU A 21 11.39 -12.62 -5.86
CA LEU A 21 10.98 -14.01 -5.73
C LEU A 21 9.52 -14.14 -5.28
N PHE A 22 9.09 -13.36 -4.29
CA PHE A 22 7.69 -13.34 -3.85
C PHE A 22 6.74 -12.92 -4.98
N SER A 23 7.12 -11.93 -5.77
CA SER A 23 6.33 -11.48 -6.92
C SER A 23 6.20 -12.54 -8.01
N GLN A 24 7.22 -13.37 -8.20
CA GLN A 24 7.26 -14.41 -9.25
C GLN A 24 6.63 -15.73 -8.83
N LYS A 25 6.86 -16.16 -7.58
CA LYS A 25 6.54 -17.52 -7.08
C LYS A 25 5.52 -17.52 -5.95
N GLY A 26 5.06 -16.34 -5.50
CA GLY A 26 4.25 -16.22 -4.30
C GLY A 26 5.01 -16.46 -3.00
N PHE A 27 4.35 -16.28 -1.86
CA PHE A 27 4.96 -16.48 -0.55
C PHE A 27 5.29 -17.97 -0.30
N ALA A 28 4.34 -18.87 -0.55
CA ALA A 28 4.53 -20.31 -0.32
C ALA A 28 5.62 -20.90 -1.23
N GLY A 29 5.70 -20.47 -2.49
CA GLY A 29 6.68 -20.93 -3.47
C GLY A 29 8.10 -20.39 -3.29
N THR A 30 8.32 -19.48 -2.33
CA THR A 30 9.63 -18.88 -2.06
C THR A 30 10.20 -19.39 -0.74
N SER A 31 11.41 -19.95 -0.75
CA SER A 31 12.11 -20.40 0.44
C SER A 31 13.24 -19.45 0.84
N ILE A 32 13.65 -19.49 2.13
CA ILE A 32 14.87 -18.78 2.61
C ILE A 32 16.12 -19.26 1.83
N SER A 33 16.12 -20.51 1.38
CA SER A 33 17.21 -21.04 0.53
C SER A 33 17.28 -20.35 -0.83
N ASP A 34 16.12 -20.07 -1.45
CA ASP A 34 16.05 -19.35 -2.72
C ASP A 34 16.51 -17.92 -2.56
N ILE A 35 16.06 -17.25 -1.49
CA ILE A 35 16.46 -15.86 -1.16
C ILE A 35 17.97 -15.79 -0.90
N SER A 36 18.53 -16.73 -0.15
CA SER A 36 19.97 -16.86 0.10
C SER A 36 20.76 -17.00 -1.20
N LYS A 37 20.33 -17.88 -2.09
CA LYS A 37 20.98 -18.06 -3.41
C LYS A 37 20.88 -16.82 -4.29
N ALA A 38 19.70 -16.19 -4.34
CA ALA A 38 19.45 -15.02 -5.19
C ALA A 38 20.19 -13.77 -4.70
N SER A 39 20.30 -13.59 -3.37
CA SER A 39 20.97 -12.44 -2.78
C SER A 39 22.50 -12.58 -2.69
N GLY A 40 23.02 -13.82 -2.79
CA GLY A 40 24.44 -14.12 -2.59
C GLY A 40 24.89 -14.13 -1.13
N PHE A 41 23.94 -14.03 -0.17
CA PHE A 41 24.21 -14.10 1.27
C PHE A 41 23.81 -15.46 1.84
N SER A 42 24.47 -15.90 2.92
CA SER A 42 24.12 -17.15 3.58
C SER A 42 22.73 -17.10 4.24
N LYS A 43 22.10 -18.26 4.47
CA LYS A 43 20.84 -18.32 5.24
C LYS A 43 20.98 -17.67 6.62
N GLY A 44 22.14 -17.80 7.27
CA GLY A 44 22.43 -17.16 8.55
C GLY A 44 22.34 -15.62 8.47
N HIS A 45 22.82 -15.01 7.37
CA HIS A 45 22.65 -13.56 7.15
C HIS A 45 21.18 -13.19 6.94
N VAL A 46 20.39 -13.98 6.20
CA VAL A 46 18.97 -13.71 6.01
C VAL A 46 18.23 -13.77 7.34
N TYR A 47 18.47 -14.80 8.17
CA TYR A 47 17.85 -14.91 9.51
C TYR A 47 18.33 -13.82 10.47
N TYR A 48 19.57 -13.39 10.40
CA TYR A 48 20.10 -12.31 11.22
C TYR A 48 19.35 -10.98 10.98
N HIS A 49 19.03 -10.68 9.70
CA HIS A 49 18.36 -9.42 9.35
C HIS A 49 16.83 -9.47 9.51
N PHE A 50 16.20 -10.63 9.36
CA PHE A 50 14.74 -10.71 9.23
C PHE A 50 14.09 -11.79 10.10
N GLU A 51 14.84 -12.52 10.93
CA GLU A 51 14.38 -13.58 11.82
C GLU A 51 13.68 -14.75 11.08
N ASN A 52 12.69 -14.44 10.26
CA ASN A 52 11.95 -15.43 9.46
C ASN A 52 11.40 -14.83 8.15
N LYS A 53 10.77 -15.68 7.33
CA LYS A 53 10.23 -15.29 6.01
C LYS A 53 9.03 -14.33 6.12
N GLU A 54 8.19 -14.46 7.15
CA GLU A 54 7.06 -13.57 7.39
C GLU A 54 7.53 -12.15 7.74
N LYS A 55 8.48 -12.02 8.67
CA LYS A 55 9.07 -10.72 9.04
C LYS A 55 9.75 -10.02 7.84
N LEU A 56 10.41 -10.79 6.98
CA LEU A 56 10.95 -10.27 5.73
C LEU A 56 9.85 -9.76 4.79
N PHE A 57 8.74 -10.50 4.66
CA PHE A 57 7.62 -10.06 3.84
C PHE A 57 6.95 -8.80 4.41
N VAL A 58 6.70 -8.75 5.71
CA VAL A 58 6.15 -7.57 6.41
C VAL A 58 7.05 -6.35 6.22
N TYR A 59 8.36 -6.51 6.33
CA TYR A 59 9.32 -5.43 6.06
C TYR A 59 9.13 -4.85 4.64
N LEU A 60 9.02 -5.71 3.63
CA LEU A 60 8.78 -5.30 2.24
C LEU A 60 7.44 -4.59 2.05
N ALA A 61 6.40 -5.09 2.72
CA ALA A 61 5.07 -4.51 2.65
C ALA A 61 5.01 -3.11 3.31
N LEU A 62 5.65 -2.94 4.46
CA LEU A 62 5.80 -1.65 5.14
C LEU A 62 6.61 -0.65 4.31
N ASP A 63 7.72 -1.10 3.71
CA ASP A 63 8.55 -0.26 2.84
C ASP A 63 7.78 0.20 1.60
N GLY A 64 6.99 -0.69 1.01
CA GLY A 64 6.09 -0.36 -0.10
C GLY A 64 5.02 0.67 0.28
N MET A 65 4.43 0.57 1.48
CA MET A 65 3.46 1.55 1.97
C MET A 65 4.11 2.90 2.28
N ARG A 66 5.32 2.91 2.84
CA ARG A 66 6.09 4.14 3.03
C ARG A 66 6.35 4.83 1.69
N ALA A 67 6.85 4.10 0.69
CA ALA A 67 7.10 4.63 -0.66
C ALA A 67 5.81 5.15 -1.32
N TRP A 68 4.67 4.49 -1.10
CA TRP A 68 3.36 4.95 -1.56
C TRP A 68 3.00 6.30 -0.93
N GLY A 69 3.17 6.44 0.39
CA GLY A 69 2.91 7.68 1.12
C GLY A 69 3.81 8.82 0.68
N GLU A 70 5.12 8.57 0.52
CA GLU A 70 6.10 9.55 0.02
C GLU A 70 5.75 10.03 -1.39
N LYS A 71 5.33 9.10 -2.27
CA LYS A 71 4.89 9.43 -3.63
C LYS A 71 3.64 10.31 -3.62
N TRP A 72 2.66 10.02 -2.76
CA TRP A 72 1.48 10.87 -2.60
C TRP A 72 1.85 12.25 -2.05
N ALA A 73 2.71 12.32 -1.05
CA ALA A 73 3.19 13.58 -0.48
C ALA A 73 3.88 14.47 -1.54
N GLY A 74 4.55 13.88 -2.53
CA GLY A 74 5.13 14.61 -3.67
C GLY A 74 4.10 15.07 -4.70
N VAL A 75 2.96 14.39 -4.82
CA VAL A 75 1.89 14.72 -5.78
C VAL A 75 0.90 15.73 -5.23
N SER A 76 0.50 15.57 -3.96
CA SER A 76 -0.56 16.32 -3.29
C SER A 76 -0.40 17.86 -3.35
N PRO A 77 0.80 18.45 -3.23
CA PRO A 77 0.98 19.91 -3.28
C PRO A 77 0.63 20.57 -4.61
N ASN A 78 0.54 19.80 -5.70
CA ASN A 78 0.15 20.31 -7.02
C ASN A 78 -1.35 20.70 -7.08
N TYR A 79 -2.16 20.26 -6.12
CA TYR A 79 -3.59 20.51 -6.04
C TYR A 79 -3.91 21.47 -4.89
N LYS A 80 -4.66 22.54 -5.18
CA LYS A 80 -4.88 23.64 -4.23
C LYS A 80 -6.19 23.53 -3.46
N THR A 81 -7.18 22.81 -4.00
CA THR A 81 -8.47 22.62 -3.36
C THR A 81 -8.59 21.20 -2.82
N ALA A 82 -9.36 21.00 -1.75
CA ALA A 82 -9.65 19.67 -1.22
C ALA A 82 -10.38 18.80 -2.25
N ARG A 83 -11.27 19.42 -3.01
CA ARG A 83 -11.96 18.80 -4.14
C ARG A 83 -10.98 18.23 -5.16
N ASP A 84 -10.01 19.03 -5.63
CA ASP A 84 -9.04 18.57 -6.63
C ASP A 84 -8.13 17.47 -6.06
N LYS A 85 -7.79 17.56 -4.76
CA LYS A 85 -7.03 16.50 -4.06
C LYS A 85 -7.78 15.16 -4.02
N LEU A 86 -9.10 15.15 -3.85
CA LEU A 86 -9.90 13.91 -3.89
C LEU A 86 -9.88 13.26 -5.28
N TYR A 87 -10.02 14.04 -6.36
CA TYR A 87 -9.91 13.51 -7.73
C TYR A 87 -8.50 13.00 -8.02
N ALA A 88 -7.47 13.74 -7.60
CA ALA A 88 -6.09 13.33 -7.75
C ALA A 88 -5.80 12.05 -6.95
N MET A 89 -6.30 11.94 -5.72
CA MET A 89 -6.16 10.76 -4.88
C MET A 89 -6.83 9.54 -5.51
N SER A 90 -8.04 9.68 -6.03
CA SER A 90 -8.74 8.56 -6.69
C SER A 90 -7.95 8.02 -7.88
N THR A 91 -7.43 8.92 -8.71
CA THR A 91 -6.55 8.56 -9.85
C THR A 91 -5.22 7.97 -9.37
N PHE A 92 -4.63 8.54 -8.32
CA PHE A 92 -3.39 8.07 -7.74
C PHE A 92 -3.53 6.65 -7.17
N VAL A 93 -4.61 6.37 -6.44
CA VAL A 93 -4.92 5.02 -5.93
C VAL A 93 -5.05 4.04 -7.08
N MET A 94 -5.87 4.34 -8.09
CA MET A 94 -6.05 3.46 -9.25
C MET A 94 -4.72 3.09 -9.92
N ASN A 95 -3.80 4.05 -10.04
CA ASN A 95 -2.52 3.85 -10.74
C ASN A 95 -1.41 3.25 -9.85
N ASN A 96 -1.56 3.28 -8.53
CA ASN A 96 -0.51 2.87 -7.58
C ASN A 96 -0.97 1.82 -6.56
N TYR A 97 -2.21 1.31 -6.67
CA TYR A 97 -2.73 0.29 -5.75
C TYR A 97 -2.08 -1.07 -5.97
N GLN A 98 -1.80 -1.40 -7.24
CA GLN A 98 -1.30 -2.72 -7.57
C GLN A 98 0.21 -2.80 -7.50
N THR A 99 0.67 -3.58 -6.53
CA THR A 99 2.01 -4.16 -6.57
C THR A 99 1.89 -5.67 -6.60
N PRO A 100 2.79 -6.41 -7.24
CA PRO A 100 2.79 -7.88 -7.16
C PRO A 100 2.78 -8.41 -5.73
N LEU A 101 3.32 -7.65 -4.78
CA LEU A 101 3.36 -8.01 -3.36
C LEU A 101 2.00 -7.85 -2.67
N LEU A 102 1.08 -7.03 -3.18
CA LEU A 102 -0.25 -6.86 -2.58
C LEU A 102 -1.02 -8.18 -2.58
N LYS A 103 -1.09 -8.85 -3.74
CA LYS A 103 -1.76 -10.15 -3.85
C LYS A 103 -1.13 -11.18 -2.92
N VAL A 104 0.20 -11.23 -2.87
CA VAL A 104 0.94 -12.12 -1.96
C VAL A 104 0.63 -11.81 -0.50
N GLY A 105 0.51 -10.53 -0.14
CA GLY A 105 0.13 -10.10 1.21
C GLY A 105 -1.30 -10.51 1.58
N GLN A 106 -2.25 -10.41 0.66
CA GLN A 106 -3.64 -10.84 0.86
C GLN A 106 -3.71 -12.37 1.05
N GLU A 107 -3.01 -13.14 0.22
CA GLU A 107 -2.93 -14.59 0.35
C GLU A 107 -2.30 -14.99 1.69
N LEU A 108 -1.24 -14.29 2.12
CA LEU A 108 -0.58 -14.53 3.39
C LEU A 108 -1.50 -14.22 4.58
N ALA A 109 -2.20 -13.08 4.55
CA ALA A 109 -3.14 -12.69 5.60
C ALA A 109 -4.32 -13.65 5.73
N ALA A 110 -4.77 -14.26 4.62
CA ALA A 110 -5.86 -15.22 4.59
C ALA A 110 -5.43 -16.65 4.96
N ASN A 111 -4.13 -16.93 5.06
CA ASN A 111 -3.63 -18.27 5.36
C ASN A 111 -3.72 -18.57 6.87
N PRO A 112 -4.45 -19.61 7.32
CA PRO A 112 -4.57 -19.95 8.74
C PRO A 112 -3.25 -20.30 9.45
N ALA A 113 -2.20 -20.65 8.68
CA ALA A 113 -0.88 -20.95 9.23
C ALA A 113 -0.02 -19.70 9.47
N THR A 114 -0.47 -18.53 9.03
CA THR A 114 0.24 -17.26 9.26
C THR A 114 0.10 -16.84 10.72
N SER A 115 1.19 -16.32 11.29
CA SER A 115 1.18 -15.88 12.68
C SER A 115 0.18 -14.72 12.89
N PRO A 116 -0.55 -14.67 14.01
CA PRO A 116 -1.49 -13.58 14.31
C PRO A 116 -0.83 -12.19 14.26
N GLU A 117 0.42 -12.10 14.70
CA GLU A 117 1.22 -10.88 14.64
C GLU A 117 1.42 -10.39 13.19
N THR A 118 1.79 -11.29 12.30
CA THR A 118 1.96 -11.00 10.87
C THR A 118 0.64 -10.55 10.24
N VAL A 119 -0.47 -11.24 10.55
CA VAL A 119 -1.81 -10.86 10.08
C VAL A 119 -2.17 -9.45 10.53
N GLN A 120 -1.96 -9.14 11.81
CA GLN A 120 -2.22 -7.80 12.35
C GLN A 120 -1.36 -6.73 11.66
N GLN A 121 -0.07 -6.99 11.42
CA GLN A 121 0.83 -6.06 10.72
C GLN A 121 0.38 -5.82 9.28
N LEU A 122 -0.06 -6.87 8.56
CA LEU A 122 -0.57 -6.75 7.20
C LEU A 122 -1.86 -5.94 7.12
N TYR A 123 -2.81 -6.13 8.04
CA TYR A 123 -4.00 -5.27 8.12
C TYR A 123 -3.66 -3.83 8.51
N GLY A 124 -2.63 -3.63 9.33
CA GLY A 124 -2.12 -2.31 9.71
C GLY A 124 -1.59 -1.48 8.53
N LEU A 125 -1.27 -2.10 7.39
CA LEU A 125 -0.83 -1.37 6.19
C LEU A 125 -1.89 -0.38 5.65
N ALA A 126 -3.18 -0.63 5.94
CA ALA A 126 -4.26 0.27 5.56
C ALA A 126 -4.21 1.64 6.26
N VAL A 127 -3.45 1.78 7.35
CA VAL A 127 -3.32 3.04 8.11
C VAL A 127 -2.78 4.17 7.22
N THR A 128 -1.76 3.90 6.40
CA THR A 128 -1.14 4.92 5.53
C THR A 128 -2.13 5.54 4.53
N PRO A 129 -2.85 4.78 3.69
CA PRO A 129 -3.82 5.38 2.80
C PRO A 129 -5.00 6.01 3.55
N MET A 130 -5.47 5.43 4.66
CA MET A 130 -6.55 6.02 5.45
C MET A 130 -6.15 7.38 6.03
N GLN A 131 -4.92 7.54 6.52
CA GLN A 131 -4.42 8.83 6.98
C GLN A 131 -4.38 9.84 5.83
N ALA A 132 -3.89 9.46 4.65
CA ALA A 132 -3.85 10.36 3.49
C ALA A 132 -5.26 10.82 3.05
N TYR A 133 -6.29 9.96 3.16
CA TYR A 133 -7.68 10.35 2.89
C TYR A 133 -8.20 11.30 3.96
N SER A 134 -7.97 10.98 5.24
CA SER A 134 -8.35 11.83 6.37
C SER A 134 -7.75 13.22 6.27
N ASP A 135 -6.48 13.33 5.89
CA ASP A 135 -5.78 14.61 5.72
C ASP A 135 -6.43 15.47 4.63
N ILE A 136 -6.93 14.86 3.53
CA ILE A 136 -7.65 15.61 2.48
C ILE A 136 -9.00 16.11 2.99
N PHE A 137 -9.76 15.27 3.70
CA PHE A 137 -11.05 15.67 4.26
C PHE A 137 -10.87 16.74 5.34
N GLN A 138 -9.89 16.58 6.24
CA GLN A 138 -9.58 17.60 7.25
C GLN A 138 -9.19 18.93 6.60
N TYR A 139 -8.34 18.89 5.56
CA TYR A 139 -7.99 20.10 4.80
C TYR A 139 -9.23 20.77 4.21
N GLY A 140 -10.19 20.02 3.70
CA GLY A 140 -11.44 20.56 3.17
C GLY A 140 -12.34 21.18 4.25
N ILE A 141 -12.35 20.61 5.47
CA ILE A 141 -13.03 21.21 6.63
C ILE A 141 -12.34 22.51 7.02
N ASP A 142 -11.03 22.51 7.17
CA ASP A 142 -10.24 23.66 7.61
C ASP A 142 -10.31 24.85 6.63
N THR A 143 -10.42 24.56 5.32
CA THR A 143 -10.58 25.58 4.28
C THR A 143 -12.05 26.00 4.05
N GLY A 144 -13.00 25.33 4.70
CA GLY A 144 -14.42 25.57 4.55
C GLY A 144 -15.03 25.09 3.23
N GLU A 145 -14.32 24.23 2.49
CA GLU A 145 -14.84 23.57 1.28
C GLU A 145 -15.83 22.44 1.62
N PHE A 146 -15.61 21.74 2.75
CA PHE A 146 -16.40 20.59 3.17
C PHE A 146 -17.10 20.83 4.50
N GLU A 147 -18.29 20.26 4.62
CA GLU A 147 -19.04 20.14 5.87
C GLU A 147 -19.21 18.64 6.17
N ILE A 148 -18.48 18.14 7.16
CA ILE A 148 -18.39 16.72 7.50
C ILE A 148 -18.58 16.58 9.01
N ASP A 149 -19.65 15.91 9.43
CA ASP A 149 -19.97 15.68 10.85
C ASP A 149 -19.16 14.52 11.43
N ASP A 150 -18.90 13.48 10.62
CA ASP A 150 -18.13 12.28 10.98
C ASP A 150 -16.96 12.09 10.02
N LEU A 151 -15.82 12.68 10.37
CA LEU A 151 -14.58 12.55 9.60
C LEU A 151 -14.11 11.11 9.50
N GLN A 152 -14.21 10.35 10.59
CA GLN A 152 -13.72 8.97 10.67
C GLN A 152 -14.54 8.04 9.76
N GLY A 153 -15.88 8.10 9.88
CA GLY A 153 -16.78 7.33 9.04
C GLY A 153 -16.67 7.70 7.56
N THR A 154 -16.60 9.01 7.26
CA THR A 154 -16.41 9.49 5.87
C THR A 154 -15.11 8.96 5.28
N THR A 155 -14.00 9.04 6.02
CA THR A 155 -12.70 8.52 5.60
C THR A 155 -12.77 7.02 5.34
N PHE A 156 -13.36 6.27 6.27
CA PHE A 156 -13.47 4.81 6.16
C PHE A 156 -14.32 4.39 4.95
N LEU A 157 -15.48 5.03 4.75
CA LEU A 157 -16.35 4.74 3.60
C LEU A 157 -15.67 5.07 2.28
N PHE A 158 -14.99 6.22 2.19
CA PHE A 158 -14.25 6.61 1.00
C PHE A 158 -13.15 5.60 0.67
N GLY A 159 -12.32 5.26 1.66
CA GLY A 159 -11.23 4.30 1.48
C GLY A 159 -11.73 2.90 1.12
N THR A 160 -12.83 2.45 1.74
CA THR A 160 -13.46 1.16 1.43
C THR A 160 -13.98 1.13 -0.01
N LEU A 161 -14.64 2.20 -0.47
CA LEU A 161 -15.14 2.29 -1.83
C LEU A 161 -13.99 2.27 -2.86
N LEU A 162 -12.93 3.06 -2.65
CA LEU A 162 -11.77 3.03 -3.53
C LEU A 162 -11.08 1.65 -3.52
N GLY A 163 -10.92 1.05 -2.35
CA GLY A 163 -10.36 -0.29 -2.20
C GLY A 163 -11.17 -1.37 -2.91
N ALA A 164 -12.51 -1.30 -2.85
CA ALA A 164 -13.39 -2.21 -3.58
C ALA A 164 -13.23 -2.06 -5.10
N LEU A 165 -13.14 -0.83 -5.61
CA LEU A 165 -12.89 -0.59 -7.04
C LEU A 165 -11.53 -1.12 -7.49
N CYS A 166 -10.52 -1.07 -6.63
CA CYS A 166 -9.20 -1.62 -6.92
C CYS A 166 -9.21 -3.14 -7.21
N GLN A 167 -10.17 -3.90 -6.67
CA GLN A 167 -10.29 -5.34 -6.96
C GLN A 167 -10.66 -5.61 -8.43
N HIS A 168 -11.17 -4.61 -9.14
CA HIS A 168 -11.61 -4.74 -10.54
C HIS A 168 -10.58 -4.30 -11.58
N ILE A 169 -9.37 -3.92 -11.17
CA ILE A 169 -8.32 -3.40 -12.09
C ILE A 169 -7.96 -4.42 -13.19
N TYR A 170 -8.08 -5.73 -12.94
CA TYR A 170 -7.78 -6.78 -13.93
C TYR A 170 -9.03 -7.32 -14.65
N THR A 171 -10.22 -6.97 -14.21
CA THR A 171 -11.48 -7.53 -14.73
C THR A 171 -12.32 -6.52 -15.50
N MET A 172 -12.02 -5.23 -15.34
CA MET A 172 -12.70 -4.13 -16.03
C MET A 172 -11.79 -3.47 -17.07
N GLU A 173 -12.41 -2.88 -18.09
CA GLU A 173 -11.74 -2.02 -19.04
C GLU A 173 -11.27 -0.74 -18.34
N HIS A 174 -10.04 -0.28 -18.63
CA HIS A 174 -9.38 0.81 -17.92
C HIS A 174 -10.20 2.12 -17.91
N GLY A 175 -10.80 2.51 -19.05
CA GLY A 175 -11.60 3.73 -19.15
C GLY A 175 -12.89 3.65 -18.33
N GLN A 176 -13.54 2.48 -18.30
CA GLN A 176 -14.72 2.23 -17.48
C GLN A 176 -14.37 2.31 -15.98
N LEU A 177 -13.28 1.68 -15.57
CA LEU A 177 -12.84 1.72 -14.19
C LEU A 177 -12.46 3.14 -13.75
N HIS A 178 -11.73 3.89 -14.59
CA HIS A 178 -11.39 5.29 -14.33
C HIS A 178 -12.66 6.14 -14.14
N GLY A 179 -13.69 5.91 -14.97
CA GLY A 179 -14.99 6.55 -14.81
C GLY A 179 -15.65 6.28 -13.46
N LEU A 180 -15.55 5.04 -12.94
CA LEU A 180 -16.08 4.67 -11.63
C LEU A 180 -15.31 5.31 -10.48
N PHE A 181 -13.98 5.35 -10.55
CA PHE A 181 -13.16 6.07 -9.57
C PHE A 181 -13.54 7.55 -9.50
N ARG A 182 -13.71 8.20 -10.65
CA ARG A 182 -14.16 9.59 -10.71
C ARG A 182 -15.57 9.76 -10.14
N LYS A 183 -16.51 8.88 -10.52
CA LYS A 183 -17.89 8.91 -10.02
C LYS A 183 -17.98 8.69 -8.52
N SER A 184 -17.08 7.91 -7.94
CA SER A 184 -17.01 7.76 -6.48
C SER A 184 -16.73 9.09 -5.80
N VAL A 185 -15.80 9.88 -6.33
CA VAL A 185 -15.53 11.24 -5.81
C VAL A 185 -16.74 12.15 -5.98
N ASP A 186 -17.42 12.12 -7.14
CA ASP A 186 -18.63 12.93 -7.38
C ASP A 186 -19.72 12.63 -6.34
N LEU A 187 -19.93 11.35 -6.01
CA LEU A 187 -20.91 10.93 -5.01
C LEU A 187 -20.57 11.45 -3.61
N PHE A 188 -19.31 11.36 -3.19
CA PHE A 188 -18.87 11.90 -1.91
C PHE A 188 -19.01 13.42 -1.88
N LEU A 189 -18.54 14.12 -2.89
CA LEU A 189 -18.64 15.56 -2.97
C LEU A 189 -20.09 16.05 -2.92
N SER A 190 -21.04 15.34 -3.54
CA SER A 190 -22.46 15.72 -3.49
C SER A 190 -23.04 15.68 -2.08
N GLY A 191 -22.46 14.89 -1.16
CA GLY A 191 -22.87 14.78 0.24
C GLY A 191 -22.14 15.69 1.21
N ILE A 192 -20.94 16.16 0.89
CA ILE A 192 -20.05 16.87 1.82
C ILE A 192 -19.70 18.30 1.42
N LEU A 193 -20.00 18.72 0.18
CA LEU A 193 -19.77 20.11 -0.21
C LEU A 193 -20.65 21.05 0.61
N LYS A 194 -20.04 22.05 1.21
CA LYS A 194 -20.75 23.14 1.87
C LYS A 194 -21.61 23.87 0.83
N ARG A 195 -22.89 24.03 1.14
CA ARG A 195 -23.88 24.74 0.33
C ARG A 195 -23.78 26.25 0.51
#